data_6c308aa60e90c0db10e96dcccf5c9bbe
#
_entry.id   6c308aa60e90c0db10e96dcccf5c9bbe
#
_cell.length_a   1.000
_cell.length_b   1.000
_cell.length_c   1.000
_cell.angle_alpha   90.00
_cell.angle_beta   90.00
_cell.angle_gamma   90.00
#
_symmetry.space_group_name_H-M   'P 1'
#
loop_
_entity.id
_entity.type
_entity.pdbx_description
1 polymer ?
#
loop_
_entity_poly.entity_id
_entity_poly.type
_entity_poly.pdbx_seq_one_letter_code
_entity_poly.pdbx_strand_id
1 'polypeptide(L)'
;MNINNAILHIFDAQSAVTVFSEQELELDTRAVKSFVTKHLKRSRNAADNHPGSFTEESAFAAELKRYFLGERTFIDLSQQIAEFLCEQLSHAEKPSSADILIADFEDDEETRWFAILIMESRMAFMHEVSNDAGAVAAKIARHHAILPAPTQKIASYALVRSRDLAVRYQDKPRTIMGADTQLIVDGLLQCTTGTSAKEVIDTVTRAVAEAAEEHGANAAVALAATKAAMVEQVEVGEELPPWDIVDEVFAEEPALQATVRQKLEEEHVPERVSVERAHAERPSVRSQKIRTDTGIEITFPVEMSKNSEYIAFKNEPNGLISIELKNIGAIESR
;
A
#
# COMPACT_ATOMS: atom_id res chain seq x y z
N MET A 1 11.46 -14.13 3.74
CA MET A 1 11.92 -12.83 4.35
C MET A 1 12.83 -13.14 5.51
N ASN A 2 14.04 -12.61 5.49
CA ASN A 2 15.03 -12.67 6.55
C ASN A 2 15.23 -11.26 7.14
N ILE A 3 15.25 -11.12 8.48
CA ILE A 3 15.49 -9.83 9.14
C ILE A 3 16.92 -9.84 9.63
N ASN A 4 17.73 -8.91 9.12
CA ASN A 4 19.15 -8.78 9.49
C ASN A 4 19.27 -8.02 10.81
N ASN A 5 18.57 -6.87 10.94
CA ASN A 5 18.56 -6.02 12.11
C ASN A 5 17.14 -5.46 12.32
N ALA A 6 16.72 -5.26 13.55
CA ALA A 6 15.50 -4.52 13.88
C ALA A 6 15.63 -3.83 15.24
N ILE A 7 15.13 -2.61 15.36
CA ILE A 7 15.14 -1.81 16.58
C ILE A 7 13.84 -1.03 16.70
N LEU A 8 13.41 -0.78 17.94
CA LEU A 8 12.22 -0.01 18.26
C LEU A 8 12.59 1.17 19.16
N HIS A 9 12.30 2.39 18.74
CA HIS A 9 12.40 3.59 19.52
C HIS A 9 11.02 4.05 19.95
N ILE A 10 10.89 4.71 21.11
CA ILE A 10 9.59 5.05 21.70
C ILE A 10 9.46 6.56 21.77
N PHE A 11 8.32 7.08 21.31
CA PHE A 11 7.87 8.45 21.53
C PHE A 11 6.48 8.43 22.15
N ASP A 12 6.39 8.68 23.46
CA ASP A 12 5.12 8.79 24.16
C ASP A 12 4.82 10.25 24.51
N ALA A 13 4.01 10.89 23.68
CA ALA A 13 3.60 12.26 23.83
C ALA A 13 2.75 12.49 25.10
N GLN A 14 2.07 11.46 25.64
CA GLN A 14 1.21 11.58 26.83
C GLN A 14 2.01 11.60 28.12
N SER A 15 3.01 10.74 28.23
CA SER A 15 3.90 10.67 29.38
C SER A 15 5.14 11.56 29.26
N ALA A 16 5.33 12.20 28.08
CA ALA A 16 6.54 12.95 27.72
C ALA A 16 7.81 12.08 27.81
N VAL A 17 7.71 10.78 27.49
CA VAL A 17 8.82 9.85 27.49
C VAL A 17 9.27 9.61 26.07
N THR A 18 10.58 9.79 25.83
CA THR A 18 11.24 9.39 24.60
C THR A 18 12.36 8.43 24.94
N VAL A 19 12.42 7.29 24.22
CA VAL A 19 13.49 6.31 24.40
C VAL A 19 14.16 6.04 23.06
N PHE A 20 15.42 6.38 22.95
CA PHE A 20 16.28 5.98 21.86
C PHE A 20 17.01 4.69 22.25
N SER A 21 16.53 3.57 21.73
CA SER A 21 17.07 2.25 22.07
C SER A 21 18.53 2.13 21.63
N GLU A 22 19.34 1.49 22.45
CA GLU A 22 20.76 1.20 22.19
C GLU A 22 20.99 -0.28 21.86
N GLN A 23 19.91 -1.07 21.84
CA GLN A 23 19.96 -2.50 21.57
C GLN A 23 18.85 -2.88 20.57
N GLU A 24 19.19 -3.81 19.70
CA GLU A 24 18.24 -4.39 18.74
C GLU A 24 17.20 -5.28 19.44
N LEU A 25 16.07 -5.51 18.74
CA LEU A 25 15.03 -6.40 19.19
C LEU A 25 15.51 -7.87 19.22
N GLU A 26 15.09 -8.62 20.22
CA GLU A 26 15.37 -10.06 20.36
C GLU A 26 14.60 -10.87 19.31
N LEU A 27 15.15 -10.98 18.10
CA LEU A 27 14.53 -11.69 16.98
C LEU A 27 14.48 -13.22 17.16
N ASP A 28 15.20 -13.78 18.11
CA ASP A 28 15.09 -15.20 18.51
C ASP A 28 13.75 -15.49 19.19
N THR A 29 13.14 -14.49 19.79
CA THR A 29 11.77 -14.59 20.32
C THR A 29 10.76 -14.68 19.18
N ARG A 30 10.10 -15.85 19.04
CA ARG A 30 9.15 -16.12 17.94
C ARG A 30 8.05 -15.05 17.82
N ALA A 31 7.55 -14.53 18.93
CA ALA A 31 6.51 -13.51 18.94
C ALA A 31 7.02 -12.20 18.32
N VAL A 32 8.20 -11.74 18.73
CA VAL A 32 8.84 -10.51 18.23
C VAL A 32 9.15 -10.64 16.75
N LYS A 33 9.83 -11.73 16.36
CA LYS A 33 10.14 -12.01 14.95
C LYS A 33 8.88 -12.04 14.08
N SER A 34 7.84 -12.73 14.53
CA SER A 34 6.55 -12.81 13.81
C SER A 34 5.87 -11.45 13.69
N PHE A 35 5.91 -10.62 14.74
CA PHE A 35 5.35 -9.28 14.74
C PHE A 35 6.04 -8.41 13.70
N VAL A 36 7.37 -8.29 13.75
CA VAL A 36 8.17 -7.49 12.82
C VAL A 36 7.98 -7.98 11.38
N THR A 37 8.14 -9.29 11.14
CA THR A 37 7.98 -9.89 9.81
C THR A 37 6.63 -9.57 9.18
N LYS A 38 5.54 -9.66 9.93
CA LYS A 38 4.20 -9.41 9.40
C LYS A 38 3.98 -7.94 9.02
N HIS A 39 4.50 -7.00 9.83
CA HIS A 39 4.44 -5.58 9.48
C HIS A 39 5.28 -5.28 8.24
N LEU A 40 6.52 -5.77 8.16
CA LEU A 40 7.38 -5.59 7.00
C LEU A 40 6.77 -6.18 5.72
N LYS A 41 6.28 -7.43 5.77
CA LYS A 41 5.59 -8.05 4.62
C LYS A 41 4.37 -7.27 4.18
N ARG A 42 3.57 -6.78 5.12
CA ARG A 42 2.38 -6.00 4.81
C ARG A 42 2.73 -4.67 4.15
N SER A 43 3.70 -3.93 4.69
CA SER A 43 4.16 -2.66 4.11
C SER A 43 4.81 -2.86 2.75
N ARG A 44 5.66 -3.91 2.61
CA ARG A 44 6.32 -4.24 1.34
C ARG A 44 5.34 -4.56 0.22
N ASN A 45 4.29 -5.31 0.54
CA ASN A 45 3.30 -5.79 -0.43
C ASN A 45 2.06 -4.90 -0.52
N ALA A 46 2.07 -3.69 0.01
CA ALA A 46 0.92 -2.80 -0.07
C ALA A 46 0.77 -2.27 -1.52
N ALA A 47 -0.45 -2.41 -2.07
CA ALA A 47 -0.75 -2.00 -3.43
C ALA A 47 -0.76 -0.49 -3.64
N ASP A 48 -0.95 0.22 -2.55
CA ASP A 48 -1.02 1.68 -2.51
C ASP A 48 0.32 2.32 -2.10
N ASN A 49 1.43 1.59 -2.22
CA ASN A 49 2.76 2.16 -2.10
C ASN A 49 3.00 3.18 -3.21
N HIS A 50 3.40 4.38 -2.81
CA HIS A 50 3.90 5.39 -3.73
C HIS A 50 5.38 5.14 -4.02
N PRO A 51 5.81 5.27 -5.28
CA PRO A 51 7.23 5.29 -5.61
C PRO A 51 7.83 6.64 -5.25
N GLY A 52 9.09 6.64 -4.82
CA GLY A 52 9.87 7.83 -4.56
C GLY A 52 11.31 7.66 -5.01
N SER A 53 11.96 8.77 -5.27
CA SER A 53 13.39 8.83 -5.57
C SER A 53 14.03 9.95 -4.76
N PHE A 54 15.18 9.70 -4.18
CA PHE A 54 15.92 10.73 -3.46
C PHE A 54 16.26 11.89 -4.38
N THR A 55 16.13 13.11 -3.88
CA THR A 55 16.65 14.28 -4.56
C THR A 55 18.19 14.30 -4.46
N GLU A 56 18.85 15.04 -5.34
CA GLU A 56 20.33 15.21 -5.29
C GLU A 56 20.80 15.85 -3.96
N GLU A 57 19.93 16.63 -3.33
CA GLU A 57 20.21 17.35 -2.08
C GLU A 57 19.99 16.49 -0.82
N SER A 58 19.44 15.27 -0.95
CA SER A 58 19.16 14.43 0.20
C SER A 58 20.41 13.99 0.96
N ALA A 59 20.62 14.58 2.12
CA ALA A 59 21.68 14.18 3.03
C ALA A 59 21.46 12.75 3.56
N PHE A 60 20.22 12.33 3.73
CA PHE A 60 19.90 11.01 4.22
C PHE A 60 20.26 9.90 3.24
N ALA A 61 20.18 10.14 1.94
CA ALA A 61 20.63 9.19 0.92
C ALA A 61 22.12 8.85 1.08
N ALA A 62 22.95 9.85 1.41
CA ALA A 62 24.37 9.64 1.65
C ALA A 62 24.64 8.80 2.90
N GLU A 63 23.91 9.09 4.01
CA GLU A 63 24.04 8.33 5.26
C GLU A 63 23.57 6.87 5.09
N LEU A 64 22.51 6.63 4.34
CA LEU A 64 22.03 5.29 4.06
C LEU A 64 22.99 4.50 3.17
N LYS A 65 23.64 5.15 2.18
CA LYS A 65 24.72 4.53 1.39
C LYS A 65 25.88 4.10 2.27
N ARG A 66 26.33 4.97 3.20
CA ARG A 66 27.38 4.65 4.15
C ARG A 66 27.03 3.44 5.02
N TYR A 67 25.77 3.35 5.45
CA TYR A 67 25.29 2.19 6.18
C TYR A 67 25.37 0.91 5.33
N PHE A 68 24.88 0.92 4.11
CA PHE A 68 24.95 -0.26 3.24
C PHE A 68 26.37 -0.68 2.87
N LEU A 69 27.32 0.26 2.88
CA LEU A 69 28.77 -0.01 2.70
C LEU A 69 29.46 -0.48 3.99
N GLY A 70 28.75 -0.51 5.13
CA GLY A 70 29.32 -0.91 6.42
C GLY A 70 30.18 0.18 7.09
N GLU A 71 30.10 1.44 6.63
CA GLU A 71 30.83 2.58 7.18
C GLU A 71 30.08 3.24 8.35
N ARG A 72 28.85 2.81 8.61
CA ARG A 72 28.02 3.28 9.69
C ARG A 72 27.26 2.12 10.34
N THR A 73 27.06 2.14 11.66
CA THR A 73 26.31 1.10 12.36
C THR A 73 24.81 1.27 12.18
N PHE A 74 24.07 0.17 12.30
CA PHE A 74 22.61 0.17 12.26
C PHE A 74 22.02 1.00 13.41
N ILE A 75 22.56 0.85 14.63
CA ILE A 75 22.10 1.56 15.83
C ILE A 75 22.27 3.07 15.66
N ASP A 76 23.48 3.55 15.28
CA ASP A 76 23.72 4.99 15.10
C ASP A 76 22.79 5.61 14.04
N LEU A 77 22.57 4.92 12.93
CA LEU A 77 21.63 5.40 11.90
C LEU A 77 20.20 5.42 12.41
N SER A 78 19.78 4.38 13.12
CA SER A 78 18.43 4.27 13.65
C SER A 78 18.12 5.35 14.69
N GLN A 79 19.08 5.65 15.57
CA GLN A 79 18.92 6.72 16.56
C GLN A 79 18.78 8.08 15.90
N GLN A 80 19.61 8.41 14.90
CA GLN A 80 19.46 9.67 14.15
C GLN A 80 18.10 9.80 13.48
N ILE A 81 17.58 8.72 12.89
CA ILE A 81 16.24 8.70 12.30
C ILE A 81 15.19 8.96 13.37
N ALA A 82 15.29 8.28 14.52
CA ALA A 82 14.34 8.40 15.60
C ALA A 82 14.37 9.78 16.24
N GLU A 83 15.54 10.37 16.46
CA GLU A 83 15.71 11.73 16.96
C GLU A 83 14.98 12.72 16.07
N PHE A 84 15.23 12.68 14.77
CA PHE A 84 14.55 13.55 13.80
C PHE A 84 13.03 13.37 13.85
N LEU A 85 12.54 12.13 13.75
CA LEU A 85 11.10 11.86 13.70
C LEU A 85 10.40 12.22 15.02
N CYS A 86 11.00 11.94 16.17
CA CYS A 86 10.45 12.31 17.48
C CYS A 86 10.39 13.82 17.65
N GLU A 87 11.41 14.57 17.22
CA GLU A 87 11.40 16.02 17.23
C GLU A 87 10.23 16.57 16.39
N GLN A 88 10.08 16.10 15.15
CA GLN A 88 8.98 16.53 14.27
C GLN A 88 7.61 16.15 14.84
N LEU A 89 7.44 14.93 15.37
CA LEU A 89 6.20 14.49 16.00
C LEU A 89 5.83 15.35 17.22
N SER A 90 6.82 15.85 17.95
CA SER A 90 6.58 16.74 19.10
C SER A 90 6.05 18.12 18.69
N HIS A 91 6.38 18.59 17.48
CA HIS A 91 5.94 19.86 16.91
C HIS A 91 4.60 19.78 16.16
N ALA A 92 4.02 18.58 16.03
CA ALA A 92 2.71 18.42 15.39
C ALA A 92 1.62 19.12 16.22
N GLU A 93 0.65 19.76 15.54
CA GLU A 93 -0.48 20.43 16.21
C GLU A 93 -1.31 19.47 17.08
N LYS A 94 -1.32 18.19 16.71
CA LYS A 94 -1.94 17.10 17.47
C LYS A 94 -0.90 16.02 17.73
N PRO A 95 -0.04 16.19 18.74
CA PRO A 95 0.96 15.18 19.08
C PRO A 95 0.29 13.85 19.41
N SER A 96 0.76 12.80 18.77
CA SER A 96 0.32 11.43 19.03
C SER A 96 1.52 10.57 19.39
N SER A 97 1.36 9.74 20.41
CA SER A 97 2.39 8.76 20.77
C SER A 97 2.58 7.76 19.63
N ALA A 98 3.83 7.46 19.31
CA ALA A 98 4.19 6.51 18.26
C ALA A 98 5.52 5.83 18.58
N ASP A 99 5.63 4.56 18.23
CA ASP A 99 6.88 3.86 18.25
C ASP A 99 7.49 3.85 16.84
N ILE A 100 8.80 3.99 16.73
CA ILE A 100 9.51 4.00 15.45
C ILE A 100 10.23 2.69 15.32
N LEU A 101 9.69 1.81 14.47
CA LEU A 101 10.33 0.55 14.11
C LEU A 101 11.22 0.75 12.89
N ILE A 102 12.50 0.43 13.04
CA ILE A 102 13.49 0.46 11.97
C ILE A 102 14.01 -0.96 11.77
N ALA A 103 14.13 -1.39 10.52
CA ALA A 103 14.61 -2.72 10.20
C ALA A 103 15.42 -2.75 8.90
N ASP A 104 16.41 -3.62 8.88
CA ASP A 104 17.12 -4.07 7.67
C ASP A 104 16.73 -5.52 7.41
N PHE A 105 16.24 -5.82 6.22
CA PHE A 105 15.75 -7.16 5.91
C PHE A 105 15.92 -7.51 4.43
N GLU A 106 15.89 -8.80 4.15
CA GLU A 106 15.81 -9.35 2.80
C GLU A 106 14.42 -9.94 2.57
N ASP A 107 13.81 -9.62 1.45
CA ASP A 107 12.52 -10.18 1.07
C ASP A 107 12.66 -11.62 0.54
N ASP A 108 11.56 -12.19 0.04
CA ASP A 108 11.56 -13.57 -0.45
C ASP A 108 12.28 -13.70 -1.82
N GLU A 109 12.64 -12.59 -2.47
CA GLU A 109 13.43 -12.48 -3.72
C GLU A 109 14.92 -12.12 -3.44
N GLU A 110 15.36 -12.23 -2.19
CA GLU A 110 16.72 -11.90 -1.73
C GLU A 110 17.09 -10.42 -1.96
N THR A 111 16.09 -9.55 -2.14
CA THR A 111 16.32 -8.10 -2.24
C THR A 111 16.39 -7.49 -0.85
N ARG A 112 17.48 -6.76 -0.58
CA ARG A 112 17.70 -6.09 0.71
C ARG A 112 17.04 -4.73 0.75
N TRP A 113 16.33 -4.47 1.86
CA TRP A 113 15.54 -3.29 2.13
C TRP A 113 15.87 -2.71 3.50
N PHE A 114 15.86 -1.38 3.57
CA PHE A 114 15.87 -0.65 4.83
C PHE A 114 14.47 -0.07 5.08
N ALA A 115 13.87 -0.35 6.22
CA ALA A 115 12.51 0.03 6.57
C ALA A 115 12.47 1.00 7.73
N ILE A 116 11.58 2.00 7.63
CA ILE A 116 11.24 2.97 8.69
C ILE A 116 9.72 2.97 8.80
N LEU A 117 9.17 2.60 9.96
CA LEU A 117 7.73 2.56 10.21
C LEU A 117 7.38 3.41 11.44
N ILE A 118 6.45 4.35 11.31
CA ILE A 118 5.87 5.09 12.43
C ILE A 118 4.61 4.33 12.88
N MET A 119 4.71 3.68 14.02
CA MET A 119 3.66 2.83 14.59
C MET A 119 2.88 3.64 15.63
N GLU A 120 1.84 4.37 15.17
CA GLU A 120 1.00 5.18 16.06
C GLU A 120 0.40 4.30 17.17
N SER A 121 0.60 4.70 18.43
CA SER A 121 0.11 3.99 19.60
C SER A 121 -1.41 3.99 19.65
N ARG A 122 -1.98 2.92 20.17
CA ARG A 122 -3.42 2.75 20.29
C ARG A 122 -3.83 2.59 21.74
N MET A 123 -5.07 2.95 22.01
CA MET A 123 -5.69 2.72 23.31
C MET A 123 -6.35 1.32 23.31
N ALA A 124 -6.10 0.57 24.36
CA ALA A 124 -6.84 -0.67 24.64
C ALA A 124 -7.27 -0.71 26.12
N PHE A 125 -8.29 -1.50 26.41
CA PHE A 125 -8.67 -1.79 27.78
C PHE A 125 -8.01 -3.10 28.19
N MET A 126 -7.48 -3.13 29.43
CA MET A 126 -6.94 -4.32 30.07
C MET A 126 -7.58 -4.49 31.46
N HIS A 127 -7.61 -5.70 31.95
CA HIS A 127 -7.97 -5.94 33.33
C HIS A 127 -6.73 -5.82 34.23
N GLU A 128 -6.92 -5.22 35.37
CA GLU A 128 -5.95 -5.18 36.46
C GLU A 128 -6.56 -5.85 37.68
N VAL A 129 -5.75 -6.62 38.38
CA VAL A 129 -6.16 -7.22 39.65
C VAL A 129 -5.49 -6.44 40.79
N SER A 130 -6.30 -5.83 41.64
CA SER A 130 -5.81 -5.18 42.85
C SER A 130 -6.17 -6.00 44.10
N ASN A 131 -5.26 -6.01 45.05
CA ASN A 131 -5.49 -6.64 46.33
C ASN A 131 -5.36 -5.56 47.43
N ASP A 132 -6.38 -4.68 47.48
CA ASP A 132 -6.41 -3.59 48.40
C ASP A 132 -7.12 -4.02 49.73
N ALA A 133 -6.45 -3.88 50.82
CA ALA A 133 -6.99 -4.20 52.15
C ALA A 133 -7.54 -5.64 52.35
N GLY A 134 -6.96 -6.60 51.65
CA GLY A 134 -7.35 -8.03 51.73
C GLY A 134 -8.54 -8.44 50.91
N ALA A 135 -9.09 -7.55 50.11
CA ALA A 135 -10.12 -7.85 49.09
C ALA A 135 -9.51 -7.86 47.69
N VAL A 136 -9.68 -8.98 46.97
CA VAL A 136 -9.28 -9.09 45.57
C VAL A 136 -10.35 -8.41 44.71
N ALA A 137 -9.96 -7.38 43.94
CA ALA A 137 -10.85 -6.70 43.03
C ALA A 137 -10.29 -6.67 41.61
N ALA A 138 -11.13 -6.86 40.60
CA ALA A 138 -10.81 -6.66 39.21
C ALA A 138 -11.21 -5.25 38.80
N LYS A 139 -10.29 -4.54 38.13
CA LYS A 139 -10.52 -3.21 37.56
C LYS A 139 -10.33 -3.26 36.07
N ILE A 140 -10.98 -2.36 35.34
CA ILE A 140 -10.72 -2.11 33.91
C ILE A 140 -9.86 -0.85 33.83
N ALA A 141 -8.63 -1.02 33.34
CA ALA A 141 -7.70 0.07 33.10
C ALA A 141 -7.55 0.36 31.61
N ARG A 142 -7.25 1.60 31.28
CA ARG A 142 -6.89 2.00 29.91
C ARG A 142 -5.38 1.94 29.75
N HIS A 143 -4.94 1.28 28.67
CA HIS A 143 -3.54 1.27 28.27
C HIS A 143 -3.39 2.05 26.95
N HIS A 144 -2.55 3.09 26.94
CA HIS A 144 -2.44 4.00 25.81
C HIS A 144 -1.25 3.72 24.88
N ALA A 145 -0.34 2.82 25.29
CA ALA A 145 0.88 2.47 24.56
C ALA A 145 0.78 1.07 23.94
N ILE A 146 -0.29 0.78 23.21
CA ILE A 146 -0.46 -0.49 22.51
C ILE A 146 0.01 -0.35 21.08
N LEU A 147 0.97 -1.19 20.69
CA LEU A 147 1.43 -1.30 19.31
C LEU A 147 0.30 -1.75 18.38
N PRO A 148 0.26 -1.26 17.12
CA PRO A 148 -0.71 -1.72 16.13
C PRO A 148 -0.57 -3.22 15.91
N ALA A 149 -1.69 -3.93 15.86
CA ALA A 149 -1.67 -5.35 15.54
C ALA A 149 -1.14 -5.59 14.12
N PRO A 150 -0.47 -6.73 13.84
CA PRO A 150 0.07 -7.03 12.51
C PRO A 150 -0.98 -7.09 11.38
N THR A 151 -2.26 -7.20 11.72
CA THR A 151 -3.39 -7.13 10.79
C THR A 151 -3.80 -5.70 10.45
N GLN A 152 -3.29 -4.71 11.17
CA GLN A 152 -3.59 -3.29 10.95
C GLN A 152 -2.59 -2.68 9.96
N LYS A 153 -3.08 -1.73 9.15
CA LYS A 153 -2.23 -0.96 8.23
C LYS A 153 -1.46 0.09 9.02
N ILE A 154 -0.17 0.21 8.74
CA ILE A 154 0.65 1.34 9.18
C ILE A 154 0.42 2.49 8.19
N ALA A 155 0.14 3.68 8.71
CA ALA A 155 -0.19 4.84 7.88
C ALA A 155 1.03 5.62 7.39
N SER A 156 2.18 5.47 8.07
CA SER A 156 3.42 6.15 7.70
C SER A 156 4.59 5.18 7.78
N TYR A 157 5.20 4.91 6.64
CA TYR A 157 6.41 4.09 6.51
C TYR A 157 7.13 4.39 5.21
N ALA A 158 8.42 4.08 5.17
CA ALA A 158 9.21 4.01 3.96
C ALA A 158 10.07 2.76 3.93
N LEU A 159 10.26 2.23 2.73
CA LEU A 159 11.11 1.09 2.41
C LEU A 159 12.10 1.54 1.34
N VAL A 160 13.38 1.44 1.61
CA VAL A 160 14.44 1.84 0.68
C VAL A 160 15.22 0.62 0.24
N ARG A 161 15.27 0.38 -1.06
CA ARG A 161 15.97 -0.74 -1.66
C ARG A 161 17.49 -0.47 -1.71
N SER A 162 18.30 -1.41 -1.25
CA SER A 162 19.73 -1.18 -1.09
C SER A 162 20.50 -0.97 -2.39
N ARG A 163 20.10 -1.67 -3.48
CA ARG A 163 20.87 -1.69 -4.74
C ARG A 163 20.84 -0.38 -5.53
N ASP A 164 19.74 0.38 -5.43
CA ASP A 164 19.47 1.57 -6.26
C ASP A 164 18.82 2.72 -5.49
N LEU A 165 18.59 2.53 -4.20
CA LEU A 165 17.90 3.47 -3.31
C LEU A 165 16.48 3.84 -3.76
N ALA A 166 15.83 3.01 -4.56
CA ALA A 166 14.43 3.19 -4.88
C ALA A 166 13.57 3.14 -3.62
N VAL A 167 12.68 4.11 -3.47
CA VAL A 167 11.83 4.27 -2.29
C VAL A 167 10.42 3.79 -2.59
N ARG A 168 9.81 3.10 -1.64
CA ARG A 168 8.37 2.79 -1.60
C ARG A 168 7.83 3.25 -0.27
N TYR A 169 6.73 3.99 -0.28
CA TYR A 169 6.26 4.60 0.95
C TYR A 169 4.74 4.75 1.00
N GLN A 170 4.27 4.91 2.20
CA GLN A 170 3.03 5.56 2.60
C GLN A 170 3.38 6.55 3.70
N ASP A 171 2.92 7.78 3.59
CA ASP A 171 3.18 8.75 4.65
C ASP A 171 1.98 9.67 4.83
N LYS A 172 1.27 9.47 5.92
CA LYS A 172 0.12 10.28 6.29
C LYS A 172 0.57 11.71 6.59
N PRO A 173 0.04 12.72 5.91
CA PRO A 173 0.37 14.10 6.21
C PRO A 173 -0.02 14.46 7.64
N ARG A 174 0.82 15.28 8.27
CA ARG A 174 0.60 15.86 9.60
C ARG A 174 0.77 17.35 9.53
N THR A 175 -0.11 18.07 10.22
CA THR A 175 0.01 19.52 10.30
C THR A 175 1.09 19.88 11.32
N ILE A 176 2.19 20.46 10.84
CA ILE A 176 3.33 20.92 11.64
C ILE A 176 3.52 22.41 11.35
N MET A 177 3.45 23.23 12.38
CA MET A 177 3.59 24.70 12.27
C MET A 177 2.66 25.30 11.20
N GLY A 178 1.44 24.77 11.06
CA GLY A 178 0.44 25.25 10.10
C GLY A 178 0.57 24.72 8.66
N ALA A 179 1.54 23.85 8.37
CA ALA A 179 1.73 23.23 7.07
C ALA A 179 1.52 21.71 7.14
N ASP A 180 0.84 21.15 6.16
CA ASP A 180 0.74 19.70 6.02
C ASP A 180 2.04 19.14 5.46
N THR A 181 2.69 18.25 6.22
CA THR A 181 4.01 17.70 5.94
C THR A 181 3.98 16.17 6.03
N GLN A 182 4.56 15.51 5.06
CA GLN A 182 4.86 14.08 5.10
C GLN A 182 6.22 13.87 5.78
N LEU A 183 6.21 13.44 7.05
CA LEU A 183 7.40 13.45 7.90
C LEU A 183 8.56 12.61 7.38
N ILE A 184 8.25 11.45 6.83
CA ILE A 184 9.28 10.54 6.33
C ILE A 184 9.77 11.03 4.97
N VAL A 185 8.85 11.29 4.03
CA VAL A 185 9.19 11.52 2.62
C VAL A 185 9.75 12.91 2.39
N ASP A 186 9.04 13.95 2.86
CA ASP A 186 9.47 15.33 2.69
C ASP A 186 10.56 15.70 3.68
N GLY A 187 10.36 15.33 4.96
CA GLY A 187 11.23 15.77 6.06
C GLY A 187 12.53 14.98 6.14
N LEU A 188 12.45 13.65 6.27
CA LEU A 188 13.61 12.80 6.51
C LEU A 188 14.33 12.42 5.22
N LEU A 189 13.59 11.85 4.26
CA LEU A 189 14.19 11.28 3.04
C LEU A 189 14.48 12.34 1.98
N GLN A 190 13.67 13.39 1.91
CA GLN A 190 13.74 14.42 0.86
C GLN A 190 13.62 13.78 -0.52
N CYS A 191 12.50 13.05 -0.73
CA CYS A 191 12.23 12.31 -1.94
C CYS A 191 11.25 13.06 -2.85
N THR A 192 11.38 12.86 -4.16
CA THR A 192 10.29 13.13 -5.09
C THR A 192 9.21 12.10 -4.91
N THR A 193 7.97 12.48 -5.19
CA THR A 193 6.79 11.62 -5.01
C THR A 193 6.19 11.25 -6.36
N GLY A 194 5.78 10.00 -6.52
CA GLY A 194 5.08 9.50 -7.70
C GLY A 194 3.71 8.92 -7.35
N THR A 195 2.87 8.76 -8.36
CA THR A 195 1.53 8.16 -8.20
C THR A 195 1.65 6.66 -7.96
N SER A 196 0.86 6.14 -7.02
CA SER A 196 0.85 4.69 -6.75
C SER A 196 0.17 3.90 -7.86
N ALA A 197 0.57 2.62 -8.02
CA ALA A 197 -0.06 1.73 -8.97
C ALA A 197 -1.58 1.61 -8.76
N LYS A 198 -2.01 1.59 -7.50
CA LYS A 198 -3.43 1.54 -7.17
C LYS A 198 -4.18 2.77 -7.66
N GLU A 199 -3.66 3.97 -7.43
CA GLU A 199 -4.29 5.22 -7.90
C GLU A 199 -4.37 5.25 -9.42
N VAL A 200 -3.31 4.83 -10.12
CA VAL A 200 -3.31 4.74 -11.59
C VAL A 200 -4.39 3.77 -12.07
N ILE A 201 -4.46 2.56 -11.50
CA ILE A 201 -5.47 1.57 -11.85
C ILE A 201 -6.88 2.09 -11.57
N ASP A 202 -7.11 2.72 -10.41
CA ASP A 202 -8.41 3.28 -10.03
C ASP A 202 -8.81 4.43 -11.00
N THR A 203 -7.85 5.29 -11.40
CA THR A 203 -8.08 6.37 -12.35
C THR A 203 -8.39 5.84 -13.75
N VAL A 204 -7.61 4.88 -14.26
CA VAL A 204 -7.87 4.26 -15.56
C VAL A 204 -9.24 3.57 -15.59
N THR A 205 -9.56 2.81 -14.56
CA THR A 205 -10.87 2.11 -14.50
C THR A 205 -12.03 3.09 -14.43
N ARG A 206 -11.90 4.20 -13.71
CA ARG A 206 -12.90 5.27 -13.67
C ARG A 206 -13.04 5.95 -15.04
N ALA A 207 -11.93 6.36 -15.66
CA ALA A 207 -11.94 7.00 -16.99
C ALA A 207 -12.59 6.12 -18.06
N VAL A 208 -12.30 4.80 -18.05
CA VAL A 208 -12.91 3.83 -18.96
C VAL A 208 -14.41 3.69 -18.71
N ALA A 209 -14.85 3.60 -17.45
CA ALA A 209 -16.26 3.49 -17.14
C ALA A 209 -17.06 4.72 -17.61
N GLU A 210 -16.59 5.91 -17.28
CA GLU A 210 -17.19 7.17 -17.69
C GLU A 210 -17.24 7.33 -19.21
N ALA A 211 -16.13 7.06 -19.91
CA ALA A 211 -16.08 7.13 -21.37
C ALA A 211 -17.04 6.12 -22.03
N ALA A 212 -17.13 4.90 -21.50
CA ALA A 212 -18.05 3.90 -22.00
C ALA A 212 -19.52 4.38 -21.86
N GLU A 213 -19.89 4.97 -20.73
CA GLU A 213 -21.22 5.54 -20.52
C GLU A 213 -21.51 6.71 -21.48
N GLU A 214 -20.55 7.63 -21.66
CA GLU A 214 -20.66 8.77 -22.59
C GLU A 214 -20.91 8.34 -24.04
N HIS A 215 -20.29 7.22 -24.47
CA HIS A 215 -20.42 6.67 -25.82
C HIS A 215 -21.53 5.61 -25.94
N GLY A 216 -22.32 5.36 -24.88
CA GLY A 216 -23.37 4.34 -24.87
C GLY A 216 -22.85 2.91 -24.99
N ALA A 217 -21.57 2.70 -24.71
CA ALA A 217 -20.95 1.38 -24.64
C ALA A 217 -21.22 0.71 -23.29
N ASN A 218 -21.03 -0.62 -23.23
CA ASN A 218 -21.23 -1.35 -21.98
C ASN A 218 -19.99 -1.18 -21.07
N ALA A 219 -20.13 -0.35 -20.03
CA ALA A 219 -19.04 -0.08 -19.08
C ALA A 219 -18.50 -1.36 -18.40
N ALA A 220 -19.35 -2.38 -18.13
CA ALA A 220 -18.87 -3.62 -17.53
C ALA A 220 -17.97 -4.42 -18.47
N VAL A 221 -18.25 -4.41 -19.78
CA VAL A 221 -17.43 -5.06 -20.80
C VAL A 221 -16.10 -4.32 -20.96
N ALA A 222 -16.15 -2.98 -21.10
CA ALA A 222 -14.97 -2.14 -21.24
C ALA A 222 -14.02 -2.30 -20.03
N LEU A 223 -14.56 -2.27 -18.82
CA LEU A 223 -13.80 -2.48 -17.59
C LEU A 223 -13.21 -3.89 -17.50
N ALA A 224 -13.96 -4.92 -17.89
CA ALA A 224 -13.46 -6.29 -17.84
C ALA A 224 -12.30 -6.50 -18.81
N ALA A 225 -12.40 -5.96 -20.04
CA ALA A 225 -11.33 -6.00 -21.05
C ALA A 225 -10.08 -5.25 -20.55
N THR A 226 -10.25 -4.04 -20.03
CA THR A 226 -9.15 -3.24 -19.48
C THR A 226 -8.43 -3.93 -18.34
N LYS A 227 -9.17 -4.49 -17.37
CA LYS A 227 -8.57 -5.24 -16.26
C LYS A 227 -7.85 -6.50 -16.73
N ALA A 228 -8.38 -7.21 -17.70
CA ALA A 228 -7.74 -8.40 -18.25
C ALA A 228 -6.41 -8.05 -18.94
N ALA A 229 -6.35 -6.93 -19.68
CA ALA A 229 -5.12 -6.43 -20.27
C ALA A 229 -4.11 -5.99 -19.21
N MET A 230 -4.56 -5.30 -18.14
CA MET A 230 -3.69 -4.93 -17.01
C MET A 230 -3.06 -6.16 -16.33
N VAL A 231 -3.84 -7.22 -16.08
CA VAL A 231 -3.32 -8.45 -15.46
C VAL A 231 -2.26 -9.10 -16.35
N GLU A 232 -2.50 -9.18 -17.65
CA GLU A 232 -1.56 -9.75 -18.62
C GLU A 232 -0.23 -8.99 -18.65
N GLN A 233 -0.27 -7.65 -18.66
CA GLN A 233 0.94 -6.83 -18.64
C GLN A 233 1.76 -7.04 -17.38
N VAL A 234 1.12 -7.13 -16.21
CA VAL A 234 1.82 -7.35 -14.93
C VAL A 234 2.38 -8.79 -14.81
N GLU A 235 1.79 -9.77 -15.49
CA GLU A 235 2.35 -11.13 -15.56
C GLU A 235 3.65 -11.19 -16.36
N VAL A 236 3.79 -10.34 -17.38
CA VAL A 236 4.96 -10.26 -18.26
C VAL A 236 6.07 -9.40 -17.66
N GLY A 237 5.72 -8.34 -16.93
CA GLY A 237 6.66 -7.38 -16.39
C GLY A 237 6.25 -6.81 -15.03
N GLU A 238 7.13 -5.99 -14.44
CA GLU A 238 6.86 -5.27 -13.19
C GLU A 238 6.34 -3.82 -13.44
N GLU A 239 5.96 -3.51 -14.69
CA GLU A 239 5.47 -2.21 -15.10
C GLU A 239 4.11 -2.33 -15.78
N LEU A 240 3.22 -1.41 -15.45
CA LEU A 240 1.93 -1.23 -16.10
C LEU A 240 2.02 0.00 -17.02
N PRO A 241 1.84 -0.16 -18.35
CA PRO A 241 1.76 0.94 -19.30
C PRO A 241 0.28 1.31 -19.57
N PRO A 242 -0.36 2.18 -18.79
CA PRO A 242 -1.80 2.44 -18.87
C PRO A 242 -2.25 2.97 -20.24
N TRP A 243 -1.40 3.73 -20.91
CA TRP A 243 -1.69 4.29 -22.24
C TRP A 243 -1.71 3.21 -23.32
N ASP A 244 -0.71 2.32 -23.32
CA ASP A 244 -0.63 1.22 -24.29
C ASP A 244 -1.81 0.24 -24.11
N ILE A 245 -2.24 0.02 -22.86
CA ILE A 245 -3.41 -0.81 -22.54
C ILE A 245 -4.69 -0.21 -23.11
N VAL A 246 -4.90 1.09 -22.96
CA VAL A 246 -6.07 1.78 -23.52
C VAL A 246 -6.05 1.72 -25.05
N ASP A 247 -4.89 1.89 -25.67
CA ASP A 247 -4.73 1.81 -27.11
C ASP A 247 -5.01 0.41 -27.67
N GLU A 248 -4.57 -0.61 -26.96
CA GLU A 248 -4.83 -2.02 -27.34
C GLU A 248 -6.29 -2.40 -27.17
N VAL A 249 -6.88 -2.11 -26.00
CA VAL A 249 -8.24 -2.53 -25.67
C VAL A 249 -9.29 -1.86 -26.54
N PHE A 250 -9.09 -0.58 -26.88
CA PHE A 250 -10.06 0.23 -27.64
C PHE A 250 -9.63 0.51 -29.08
N ALA A 251 -8.76 -0.31 -29.65
CA ALA A 251 -8.25 -0.15 -31.03
C ALA A 251 -9.39 -0.13 -32.08
N GLU A 252 -10.48 -0.85 -31.86
CA GLU A 252 -11.63 -0.90 -32.74
C GLU A 252 -12.69 0.19 -32.46
N GLU A 253 -12.51 0.97 -31.37
CA GLU A 253 -13.44 2.02 -30.93
C GLU A 253 -12.73 3.38 -30.78
N PRO A 254 -12.28 4.04 -31.88
CA PRO A 254 -11.40 5.22 -31.83
C PRO A 254 -12.00 6.41 -31.06
N ALA A 255 -13.33 6.58 -31.08
CA ALA A 255 -13.99 7.68 -30.36
C ALA A 255 -13.92 7.47 -28.85
N LEU A 256 -14.16 6.24 -28.38
CA LEU A 256 -14.07 5.86 -26.97
C LEU A 256 -12.60 5.94 -26.51
N GLN A 257 -11.67 5.40 -27.29
CA GLN A 257 -10.23 5.50 -27.04
C GLN A 257 -9.78 6.96 -26.83
N ALA A 258 -10.18 7.87 -27.72
CA ALA A 258 -9.82 9.28 -27.63
C ALA A 258 -10.36 9.92 -26.34
N THR A 259 -11.59 9.61 -25.95
CA THR A 259 -12.20 10.12 -24.70
C THR A 259 -11.46 9.60 -23.47
N VAL A 260 -11.12 8.31 -23.44
CA VAL A 260 -10.34 7.74 -22.33
C VAL A 260 -8.98 8.42 -22.25
N ARG A 261 -8.26 8.55 -23.37
CA ARG A 261 -6.93 9.20 -23.41
C ARG A 261 -7.00 10.65 -22.92
N GLN A 262 -8.01 11.42 -23.31
CA GLN A 262 -8.20 12.78 -22.81
C GLN A 262 -8.36 12.79 -21.28
N LYS A 263 -9.17 11.90 -20.72
CA LYS A 263 -9.34 11.80 -19.27
C LYS A 263 -8.04 11.42 -18.55
N LEU A 264 -7.23 10.50 -19.12
CA LEU A 264 -5.92 10.16 -18.56
C LEU A 264 -4.94 11.33 -18.59
N GLU A 265 -4.98 12.17 -19.65
CA GLU A 265 -4.16 13.37 -19.75
C GLU A 265 -4.56 14.43 -18.71
N GLU A 266 -5.86 14.68 -18.54
CA GLU A 266 -6.41 15.59 -17.53
C GLU A 266 -6.02 15.18 -16.10
N GLU A 267 -5.99 13.89 -15.82
CA GLU A 267 -5.60 13.32 -14.52
C GLU A 267 -4.09 13.09 -14.38
N HIS A 268 -3.29 13.51 -15.37
CA HIS A 268 -1.83 13.40 -15.39
C HIS A 268 -1.32 11.97 -15.12
N VAL A 269 -1.99 10.98 -15.70
CA VAL A 269 -1.60 9.57 -15.54
C VAL A 269 -0.23 9.33 -16.17
N PRO A 270 0.74 8.75 -15.45
CA PRO A 270 2.08 8.48 -15.97
C PRO A 270 2.06 7.47 -17.12
N GLU A 271 3.05 7.54 -18.01
CA GLU A 271 3.18 6.56 -19.11
C GLU A 271 3.40 5.14 -18.61
N ARG A 272 4.11 4.99 -17.49
CA ARG A 272 4.41 3.71 -16.85
C ARG A 272 4.34 3.83 -15.35
N VAL A 273 3.85 2.79 -14.69
CA VAL A 273 3.87 2.68 -13.24
C VAL A 273 4.38 1.31 -12.81
N SER A 274 5.25 1.28 -11.82
CA SER A 274 5.78 0.03 -11.28
C SER A 274 4.70 -0.70 -10.46
N VAL A 275 4.44 -1.96 -10.81
CA VAL A 275 3.45 -2.82 -10.14
C VAL A 275 4.16 -4.08 -9.65
N GLU A 276 3.94 -4.45 -8.40
CA GLU A 276 4.49 -5.69 -7.89
C GLU A 276 3.66 -6.91 -8.33
N ARG A 277 4.36 -7.98 -8.71
CA ARG A 277 3.75 -9.28 -9.06
C ARG A 277 2.78 -9.79 -8.00
N ALA A 278 3.16 -9.66 -6.73
CA ALA A 278 2.30 -10.05 -5.60
C ALA A 278 0.96 -9.29 -5.56
N HIS A 279 0.87 -8.12 -6.19
CA HIS A 279 -0.39 -7.39 -6.32
C HIS A 279 -1.27 -7.97 -7.42
N ALA A 280 -0.71 -8.30 -8.57
CA ALA A 280 -1.45 -8.92 -9.68
C ALA A 280 -2.02 -10.29 -9.33
N GLU A 281 -1.37 -11.04 -8.44
CA GLU A 281 -1.81 -12.36 -7.99
C GLU A 281 -3.00 -12.32 -7.02
N ARG A 282 -3.41 -11.14 -6.55
CA ARG A 282 -4.55 -11.03 -5.61
C ARG A 282 -5.87 -11.41 -6.30
N PRO A 283 -6.73 -12.22 -5.62
CA PRO A 283 -8.03 -12.59 -6.16
C PRO A 283 -8.90 -11.38 -6.54
N SER A 284 -8.76 -10.24 -5.83
CA SER A 284 -9.50 -9.01 -6.11
C SER A 284 -9.09 -8.33 -7.43
N VAL A 285 -7.85 -8.53 -7.88
CA VAL A 285 -7.34 -8.03 -9.17
C VAL A 285 -7.71 -8.97 -10.31
N ARG A 286 -7.61 -10.27 -10.06
CA ARG A 286 -7.93 -11.32 -11.04
C ARG A 286 -9.42 -11.62 -11.19
N SER A 287 -10.30 -10.98 -10.43
CA SER A 287 -11.74 -11.18 -10.53
C SER A 287 -12.48 -9.89 -10.85
N GLN A 288 -13.47 -10.00 -11.72
CA GLN A 288 -14.45 -8.94 -11.98
C GLN A 288 -15.71 -9.24 -11.18
N LYS A 289 -16.14 -8.27 -10.38
CA LYS A 289 -17.43 -8.30 -9.71
C LYS A 289 -18.35 -7.28 -10.38
N ILE A 290 -19.49 -7.75 -10.86
CA ILE A 290 -20.56 -6.91 -11.39
C ILE A 290 -21.82 -7.08 -10.52
N ARG A 291 -22.55 -5.98 -10.37
CA ARG A 291 -23.84 -5.98 -9.72
C ARG A 291 -24.86 -5.34 -10.66
N THR A 292 -25.95 -6.04 -10.91
CA THR A 292 -27.07 -5.51 -11.70
C THR A 292 -27.92 -4.56 -10.87
N ASP A 293 -28.73 -3.74 -11.52
CA ASP A 293 -29.77 -2.89 -10.92
C ASP A 293 -30.83 -3.70 -10.15
N THR A 294 -31.06 -4.95 -10.60
CA THR A 294 -31.96 -5.90 -9.93
C THR A 294 -31.33 -6.58 -8.71
N GLY A 295 -30.07 -6.29 -8.40
CA GLY A 295 -29.36 -6.80 -7.21
C GLY A 295 -28.64 -8.13 -7.39
N ILE A 296 -28.55 -8.67 -8.63
CA ILE A 296 -27.80 -9.88 -8.91
C ILE A 296 -26.29 -9.52 -8.90
N GLU A 297 -25.50 -10.27 -8.15
CA GLU A 297 -24.04 -10.14 -8.13
C GLU A 297 -23.40 -11.33 -8.83
N ILE A 298 -22.52 -11.06 -9.77
CA ILE A 298 -21.76 -12.07 -10.52
C ILE A 298 -20.27 -11.76 -10.31
N THR A 299 -19.51 -12.77 -9.90
CA THR A 299 -18.04 -12.67 -9.79
C THR A 299 -17.40 -13.75 -10.64
N PHE A 300 -16.49 -13.36 -11.50
CA PHE A 300 -15.78 -14.27 -12.42
C PHE A 300 -14.33 -13.83 -12.61
N PRO A 301 -13.41 -14.75 -12.98
CA PRO A 301 -12.05 -14.42 -13.36
C PRO A 301 -12.02 -13.48 -14.57
N VAL A 302 -11.19 -12.41 -14.52
CA VAL A 302 -11.12 -11.43 -15.63
C VAL A 302 -10.74 -12.04 -16.96
N GLU A 303 -9.96 -13.12 -16.96
CA GLU A 303 -9.58 -13.88 -18.16
C GLU A 303 -10.79 -14.45 -18.93
N MET A 304 -11.88 -14.77 -18.22
CA MET A 304 -13.11 -15.27 -18.83
C MET A 304 -13.85 -14.21 -19.64
N SER A 305 -13.62 -12.92 -19.37
CA SER A 305 -14.24 -11.84 -20.12
C SER A 305 -13.71 -11.71 -21.56
N LYS A 306 -12.50 -12.19 -21.82
CA LYS A 306 -11.90 -12.22 -23.17
C LYS A 306 -12.50 -13.30 -24.08
N ASN A 307 -13.19 -14.27 -23.50
CA ASN A 307 -13.72 -15.41 -24.28
C ASN A 307 -15.25 -15.49 -24.16
N SER A 308 -15.93 -15.09 -25.23
CA SER A 308 -17.39 -15.15 -25.35
C SER A 308 -17.97 -16.57 -25.24
N GLU A 309 -17.13 -17.60 -25.22
CA GLU A 309 -17.55 -18.99 -24.98
C GLU A 309 -17.86 -19.25 -23.50
N TYR A 310 -17.35 -18.44 -22.56
CA TYR A 310 -17.63 -18.59 -21.13
C TYR A 310 -18.60 -17.55 -20.61
N ILE A 311 -18.38 -16.28 -20.96
CA ILE A 311 -19.28 -15.18 -20.58
C ILE A 311 -19.48 -14.26 -21.77
N ALA A 312 -20.73 -13.91 -22.07
CA ALA A 312 -21.07 -12.98 -23.12
C ALA A 312 -22.01 -11.90 -22.59
N PHE A 313 -21.70 -10.66 -22.92
CA PHE A 313 -22.55 -9.51 -22.68
C PHE A 313 -23.22 -9.11 -24.00
N LYS A 314 -24.54 -8.99 -24.01
CA LYS A 314 -25.31 -8.60 -25.19
C LYS A 314 -26.09 -7.36 -24.89
N ASN A 315 -25.95 -6.35 -25.76
CA ASN A 315 -26.81 -5.18 -25.75
C ASN A 315 -28.08 -5.51 -26.53
N GLU A 316 -29.21 -5.47 -25.87
CA GLU A 316 -30.51 -5.70 -26.49
C GLU A 316 -31.01 -4.42 -27.19
N PRO A 317 -31.83 -4.52 -28.26
CA PRO A 317 -32.37 -3.36 -28.98
C PRO A 317 -33.18 -2.37 -28.11
N ASN A 318 -33.65 -2.83 -26.96
CA ASN A 318 -34.40 -2.02 -25.99
C ASN A 318 -33.52 -1.29 -24.98
N GLY A 319 -32.17 -1.34 -25.15
CA GLY A 319 -31.21 -0.72 -24.25
C GLY A 319 -30.89 -1.54 -22.99
N LEU A 320 -31.48 -2.72 -22.83
CA LEU A 320 -31.14 -3.62 -21.73
C LEU A 320 -29.89 -4.46 -22.07
N ILE A 321 -29.24 -4.95 -21.03
CA ILE A 321 -28.05 -5.79 -21.13
C ILE A 321 -28.40 -7.20 -20.67
N SER A 322 -28.10 -8.20 -21.52
CA SER A 322 -28.18 -9.61 -21.16
C SER A 322 -26.77 -10.15 -20.87
N ILE A 323 -26.66 -10.98 -19.84
CA ILE A 323 -25.40 -11.69 -19.49
C ILE A 323 -25.65 -13.18 -19.65
N GLU A 324 -24.90 -13.82 -20.56
CA GLU A 324 -24.97 -15.25 -20.80
C GLU A 324 -23.74 -15.93 -20.20
N LEU A 325 -23.95 -16.91 -19.32
CA LEU A 325 -22.91 -17.80 -18.81
C LEU A 325 -23.01 -19.13 -19.58
N LYS A 326 -21.93 -19.55 -20.19
CA LYS A 326 -21.88 -20.69 -21.10
C LYS A 326 -20.88 -21.76 -20.62
N ASN A 327 -20.99 -22.96 -21.19
CA ASN A 327 -20.10 -24.08 -20.88
C ASN A 327 -20.01 -24.45 -19.39
N ILE A 328 -21.15 -24.37 -18.70
CA ILE A 328 -21.25 -24.69 -17.27
C ILE A 328 -21.50 -26.20 -17.14
N GLY A 329 -20.54 -26.93 -16.54
CA GLY A 329 -20.68 -28.36 -16.29
C GLY A 329 -21.52 -28.74 -15.08
N ALA A 330 -21.54 -27.89 -14.04
CA ALA A 330 -22.33 -28.09 -12.83
C ALA A 330 -22.65 -26.77 -12.14
N ILE A 331 -23.76 -26.70 -11.42
CA ILE A 331 -24.14 -25.55 -10.57
C ILE A 331 -24.38 -26.10 -9.17
N GLU A 332 -23.65 -25.58 -8.18
CA GLU A 332 -23.82 -25.91 -6.79
C GLU A 332 -24.41 -24.74 -6.01
N SER A 333 -25.35 -25.00 -5.12
CA SER A 333 -25.84 -23.99 -4.17
C SER A 333 -24.90 -23.92 -2.96
N ARG A 334 -24.45 -22.73 -2.62
CA ARG A 334 -23.62 -22.47 -1.42
C ARG A 334 -24.35 -21.58 -0.42
#